data_a67b38b2928dbb1339c87e19533c607a
#
_entry.id   a67b38b2928dbb1339c87e19533c607a
#
_cell.length_a   1.000
_cell.length_b   1.000
_cell.length_c   1.000
_cell.angle_alpha   90.00
_cell.angle_beta   90.00
_cell.angle_gamma   90.00
#
_symmetry.space_group_name_H-M   'P 1'
#
loop_
_entity.id
_entity.type
_entity.pdbx_description
1 polymer ?
#
loop_
_entity_poly.entity_id
_entity_poly.type
_entity_poly.pdbx_seq_one_letter_code
_entity_poly.pdbx_strand_id
1 'polypeptide(L)'
;MSISDRIMGKKSTNGSPHIEAVRPASALPGGEVRIQGKSLRPAELQRPTVLFGDQEGSVVISSDEFIVARVPYAASSDSVVIRTNGHSSNPHEIHVANTIAENLHPVSNPALDADGNIFTTVSGARGQKVPVSIYKIDQNYTMKPFVTEMLNPTSIAFDREGLMYVSSRYDGTVYRVAPNGTMSAYAEGMGIATGIAFDKEENLYVGDRSGTIFKIARDRQIFVFATLEASVSAYHLAFDAHGSLFVTGPTISSFDCVHKIDVHGSVSTFFRGLGRPQGLAFDVNGNLYVAASLAGQRGIVKITPDGKAALEVSGSGLVGLAFAPGRSAILATNTAVHHLAWNIEGLL
;
A
#
# COMPACT_ATOMS: atom_id res chain seq x y z
N MET A 1 -36.99 41.19 15.27
CA MET A 1 -36.40 39.99 14.61
C MET A 1 -35.75 39.13 15.70
N SER A 2 -36.36 38.02 16.00
CA SER A 2 -35.99 37.12 17.11
C SER A 2 -34.74 36.32 16.78
N ILE A 3 -33.91 36.07 17.78
CA ILE A 3 -32.69 35.23 17.72
C ILE A 3 -32.99 33.80 17.30
N SER A 4 -34.26 33.36 17.32
CA SER A 4 -34.73 32.04 16.89
C SER A 4 -34.64 31.79 15.37
N ASP A 5 -34.58 32.86 14.55
CA ASP A 5 -34.57 32.71 13.08
C ASP A 5 -33.18 32.39 12.47
N ARG A 6 -32.12 32.41 13.29
CA ARG A 6 -30.74 32.11 12.84
C ARG A 6 -30.28 30.65 13.01
N ILE A 7 -31.09 29.80 13.65
CA ILE A 7 -30.73 28.41 13.93
C ILE A 7 -31.47 27.43 12.99
N MET A 8 -32.47 27.90 12.24
CA MET A 8 -33.09 27.07 11.22
C MET A 8 -32.20 27.06 9.96
N GLY A 9 -31.31 26.06 9.88
CA GLY A 9 -30.55 25.74 8.69
C GLY A 9 -31.43 25.68 7.45
N LYS A 10 -30.90 26.11 6.30
CA LYS A 10 -31.52 26.05 4.98
C LYS A 10 -32.44 24.86 4.85
N LYS A 11 -33.71 25.13 4.45
CA LYS A 11 -34.68 24.10 4.12
C LYS A 11 -34.00 23.08 3.18
N SER A 12 -34.04 21.80 3.57
CA SER A 12 -33.71 20.66 2.70
C SER A 12 -34.38 20.90 1.35
N THR A 13 -33.59 20.99 0.29
CA THR A 13 -34.13 21.00 -1.06
C THR A 13 -34.74 19.63 -1.29
N ASN A 14 -36.01 19.56 -1.66
CA ASN A 14 -36.77 18.34 -1.97
C ASN A 14 -36.24 17.65 -3.27
N GLY A 15 -34.94 17.69 -3.53
CA GLY A 15 -34.31 17.09 -4.70
C GLY A 15 -33.88 15.66 -4.43
N SER A 16 -33.89 14.83 -5.47
CA SER A 16 -33.26 13.50 -5.42
C SER A 16 -31.77 13.64 -5.13
N PRO A 17 -31.16 12.74 -4.33
CA PRO A 17 -29.74 12.78 -4.06
C PRO A 17 -28.94 12.61 -5.35
N HIS A 18 -27.82 13.30 -5.47
CA HIS A 18 -26.95 13.22 -6.64
C HIS A 18 -25.49 13.16 -6.22
N ILE A 19 -24.75 12.15 -6.68
CA ILE A 19 -23.31 11.98 -6.42
C ILE A 19 -22.54 12.69 -7.54
N GLU A 20 -21.64 13.58 -7.18
CA GLU A 20 -20.74 14.28 -8.08
C GLU A 20 -19.33 13.65 -8.10
N ALA A 21 -18.85 13.15 -6.97
CA ALA A 21 -17.54 12.52 -6.87
C ALA A 21 -17.43 11.59 -5.64
N VAL A 22 -16.55 10.59 -5.75
CA VAL A 22 -16.11 9.72 -4.65
C VAL A 22 -14.61 9.80 -4.53
N ARG A 23 -14.09 10.06 -3.33
CA ARG A 23 -12.64 10.20 -3.08
C ARG A 23 -12.22 9.53 -1.78
N PRO A 24 -11.15 8.71 -1.82
CA PRO A 24 -10.54 8.18 -3.04
C PRO A 24 -11.52 7.31 -3.84
N ALA A 25 -11.25 7.10 -5.13
CA ALA A 25 -12.06 6.27 -6.00
C ALA A 25 -11.81 4.76 -5.80
N SER A 26 -10.87 4.41 -4.94
CA SER A 26 -10.55 3.02 -4.59
C SER A 26 -10.45 2.84 -3.09
N ALA A 27 -10.83 1.66 -2.58
CA ALA A 27 -10.75 1.36 -1.16
C ALA A 27 -10.52 -0.13 -0.89
N LEU A 28 -9.90 -0.42 0.26
CA LEU A 28 -9.98 -1.74 0.87
C LEU A 28 -11.34 -1.92 1.56
N PRO A 29 -11.78 -3.16 1.81
CA PRO A 29 -12.82 -3.43 2.81
C PRO A 29 -12.50 -2.73 4.13
N GLY A 30 -13.46 -2.04 4.71
CA GLY A 30 -13.28 -1.22 5.92
C GLY A 30 -12.65 0.16 5.70
N GLY A 31 -12.22 0.50 4.49
CA GLY A 31 -11.72 1.83 4.11
C GLY A 31 -12.82 2.89 4.12
N GLU A 32 -12.46 4.15 4.33
CA GLU A 32 -13.40 5.27 4.35
C GLU A 32 -13.30 6.08 3.06
N VAL A 33 -14.44 6.39 2.46
CA VAL A 33 -14.52 7.23 1.27
C VAL A 33 -15.40 8.44 1.52
N ARG A 34 -15.04 9.56 0.91
CA ARG A 34 -15.83 10.80 0.93
C ARG A 34 -16.62 10.90 -0.37
N ILE A 35 -17.95 10.86 -0.25
CA ILE A 35 -18.89 11.00 -1.35
C ILE A 35 -19.36 12.45 -1.36
N GLN A 36 -19.07 13.19 -2.42
CA GLN A 36 -19.49 14.56 -2.63
C GLN A 36 -20.71 14.60 -3.53
N GLY A 37 -21.63 15.54 -3.27
CA GLY A 37 -22.83 15.65 -4.07
C GLY A 37 -23.81 16.70 -3.58
N LYS A 38 -25.07 16.55 -3.96
CA LYS A 38 -26.17 17.47 -3.61
C LYS A 38 -27.35 16.68 -3.07
N SER A 39 -28.13 17.32 -2.17
CA SER A 39 -29.34 16.74 -1.57
C SER A 39 -29.08 15.39 -0.89
N LEU A 40 -27.90 15.25 -0.23
CA LEU A 40 -27.49 13.99 0.40
C LEU A 40 -28.08 13.82 1.80
N ARG A 41 -28.61 14.89 2.39
CA ARG A 41 -29.17 14.86 3.74
C ARG A 41 -30.64 14.46 3.74
N PRO A 42 -31.06 13.52 4.60
CA PRO A 42 -32.49 13.22 4.80
C PRO A 42 -33.28 14.44 5.32
N ALA A 43 -34.57 14.50 5.02
CA ALA A 43 -35.46 15.60 5.42
C ALA A 43 -35.67 15.68 6.94
N GLU A 44 -35.57 14.56 7.66
CA GLU A 44 -35.75 14.45 9.11
C GLU A 44 -34.50 13.84 9.76
N LEU A 45 -34.55 13.57 11.06
CA LEU A 45 -33.47 12.95 11.86
C LEU A 45 -33.12 11.50 11.42
N GLN A 46 -33.37 11.15 10.17
CA GLN A 46 -32.99 9.87 9.56
C GLN A 46 -31.53 9.93 9.09
N ARG A 47 -30.90 8.77 8.94
CA ARG A 47 -29.59 8.63 8.30
C ARG A 47 -29.75 8.27 6.83
N PRO A 48 -28.92 8.81 5.93
CA PRO A 48 -28.87 8.31 4.57
C PRO A 48 -28.32 6.89 4.58
N THR A 49 -28.81 6.04 3.66
CA THR A 49 -28.20 4.72 3.42
C THR A 49 -27.22 4.86 2.27
N VAL A 50 -26.00 4.36 2.45
CA VAL A 50 -24.96 4.27 1.42
C VAL A 50 -24.79 2.81 1.04
N LEU A 51 -25.00 2.48 -0.23
CA LEU A 51 -24.87 1.13 -0.73
C LEU A 51 -23.64 1.01 -1.63
N PHE A 52 -22.82 0.02 -1.38
CA PHE A 52 -21.72 -0.43 -2.23
C PHE A 52 -22.21 -1.73 -2.93
N GLY A 53 -22.73 -1.57 -4.14
CA GLY A 53 -23.56 -2.60 -4.76
C GLY A 53 -24.81 -2.87 -3.95
N ASP A 54 -24.96 -4.09 -3.45
CA ASP A 54 -26.05 -4.53 -2.57
C ASP A 54 -25.73 -4.46 -1.06
N GLN A 55 -24.48 -4.12 -0.71
CA GLN A 55 -23.99 -4.08 0.67
C GLN A 55 -24.11 -2.69 1.27
N GLU A 56 -24.68 -2.57 2.46
CA GLU A 56 -24.80 -1.29 3.18
C GLU A 56 -23.51 -0.91 3.89
N GLY A 57 -22.95 0.26 3.56
CA GLY A 57 -21.81 0.87 4.22
C GLY A 57 -22.20 1.68 5.45
N SER A 58 -21.30 1.76 6.42
CA SER A 58 -21.50 2.54 7.64
C SER A 58 -21.26 4.02 7.38
N VAL A 59 -22.27 4.88 7.61
CA VAL A 59 -22.14 6.34 7.52
C VAL A 59 -21.44 6.87 8.76
N VAL A 60 -20.29 7.51 8.56
CA VAL A 60 -19.46 8.11 9.62
C VAL A 60 -19.84 9.59 9.81
N ILE A 61 -19.93 10.33 8.71
CA ILE A 61 -20.31 11.74 8.68
C ILE A 61 -21.35 11.95 7.57
N SER A 62 -22.37 12.76 7.83
CA SER A 62 -23.39 13.12 6.84
C SER A 62 -23.68 14.61 6.85
N SER A 63 -23.67 15.21 5.68
CA SER A 63 -24.12 16.60 5.42
C SER A 63 -24.96 16.62 4.12
N ASP A 64 -25.43 17.80 3.71
CA ASP A 64 -26.16 17.97 2.44
C ASP A 64 -25.22 17.88 1.22
N GLU A 65 -23.94 18.20 1.40
CA GLU A 65 -22.96 18.32 0.33
C GLU A 65 -21.98 17.14 0.29
N PHE A 66 -21.83 16.37 1.38
CA PHE A 66 -20.96 15.21 1.42
C PHE A 66 -21.35 14.20 2.49
N ILE A 67 -21.00 12.95 2.24
CA ILE A 67 -21.06 11.84 3.19
C ILE A 67 -19.67 11.20 3.27
N VAL A 68 -19.23 10.85 4.49
CA VAL A 68 -18.11 9.92 4.69
C VAL A 68 -18.71 8.58 5.06
N ALA A 69 -18.41 7.58 4.27
CA ALA A 69 -18.90 6.22 4.49
C ALA A 69 -17.75 5.23 4.52
N ARG A 70 -17.90 4.18 5.36
CA ARG A 70 -16.98 3.05 5.41
C ARG A 70 -17.47 1.95 4.50
N VAL A 71 -16.58 1.45 3.64
CA VAL A 71 -16.83 0.34 2.73
C VAL A 71 -17.05 -0.94 3.55
N PRO A 72 -18.14 -1.68 3.35
CA PRO A 72 -18.40 -2.92 4.09
C PRO A 72 -17.41 -4.01 3.71
N TYR A 73 -17.15 -4.94 4.64
CA TYR A 73 -16.19 -6.04 4.42
C TYR A 73 -16.62 -7.01 3.32
N ALA A 74 -17.93 -7.14 3.10
CA ALA A 74 -18.49 -8.01 2.06
C ALA A 74 -18.70 -7.30 0.71
N ALA A 75 -18.30 -6.02 0.58
CA ALA A 75 -18.44 -5.31 -0.68
C ALA A 75 -17.48 -5.88 -1.73
N SER A 76 -18.02 -6.18 -2.89
CA SER A 76 -17.27 -6.63 -4.07
C SER A 76 -17.69 -5.87 -5.33
N SER A 77 -18.37 -4.74 -5.16
CA SER A 77 -19.01 -4.01 -6.25
C SER A 77 -18.23 -2.75 -6.63
N ASP A 78 -18.36 -2.40 -7.88
CA ASP A 78 -17.73 -1.23 -8.51
C ASP A 78 -18.64 0.02 -8.50
N SER A 79 -19.73 0.01 -7.72
CA SER A 79 -20.65 1.16 -7.67
C SER A 79 -21.10 1.51 -6.26
N VAL A 80 -21.24 2.82 -6.00
CA VAL A 80 -21.85 3.35 -4.79
C VAL A 80 -23.10 4.15 -5.14
N VAL A 81 -24.16 3.97 -4.33
CA VAL A 81 -25.46 4.64 -4.44
C VAL A 81 -25.87 5.15 -3.07
N ILE A 82 -26.45 6.34 -3.01
CA ILE A 82 -27.05 6.91 -1.79
C ILE A 82 -28.56 6.83 -1.89
N ARG A 83 -29.21 6.36 -0.82
CA ARG A 83 -30.66 6.40 -0.66
C ARG A 83 -31.03 7.36 0.46
N THR A 84 -31.92 8.31 0.17
CA THR A 84 -32.45 9.28 1.14
C THR A 84 -33.84 9.71 0.70
N ASN A 85 -34.74 9.96 1.65
CA ASN A 85 -36.12 10.43 1.43
C ASN A 85 -36.90 9.58 0.42
N GLY A 86 -36.67 8.27 0.33
CA GLY A 86 -37.30 7.36 -0.62
C GLY A 86 -36.75 7.44 -2.07
N HIS A 87 -35.72 8.26 -2.31
CA HIS A 87 -35.05 8.42 -3.60
C HIS A 87 -33.65 7.81 -3.58
N SER A 88 -33.21 7.32 -4.73
CA SER A 88 -31.83 6.85 -4.96
C SER A 88 -31.07 7.89 -5.80
N SER A 89 -29.77 8.02 -5.54
CA SER A 89 -28.84 8.79 -6.38
C SER A 89 -28.56 8.08 -7.71
N ASN A 90 -27.88 8.79 -8.61
CA ASN A 90 -27.11 8.16 -9.67
C ASN A 90 -26.08 7.20 -9.05
N PRO A 91 -25.74 6.06 -9.72
CA PRO A 91 -24.61 5.24 -9.35
C PRO A 91 -23.30 6.00 -9.67
N HIS A 92 -22.27 5.81 -8.84
CA HIS A 92 -20.92 6.33 -9.08
C HIS A 92 -19.93 5.18 -8.95
N GLU A 93 -18.92 5.15 -9.82
CA GLU A 93 -17.90 4.11 -9.83
C GLU A 93 -17.00 4.19 -8.61
N ILE A 94 -16.64 3.04 -8.05
CA ILE A 94 -15.65 2.85 -6.98
C ILE A 94 -15.02 1.47 -7.13
N HIS A 95 -13.69 1.38 -6.98
CA HIS A 95 -12.98 0.12 -7.01
C HIS A 95 -12.74 -0.39 -5.58
N VAL A 96 -13.36 -1.51 -5.24
CA VAL A 96 -13.17 -2.17 -3.94
C VAL A 96 -12.23 -3.35 -4.13
N ALA A 97 -11.15 -3.40 -3.33
CA ALA A 97 -10.19 -4.49 -3.39
C ALA A 97 -10.78 -5.79 -2.84
N ASN A 98 -10.54 -6.90 -3.52
CA ASN A 98 -10.93 -8.23 -3.08
C ASN A 98 -9.87 -8.82 -2.16
N THR A 99 -10.27 -9.33 -0.99
CA THR A 99 -9.37 -10.07 -0.10
C THR A 99 -9.09 -11.45 -0.70
N ILE A 100 -7.81 -11.77 -0.94
CA ILE A 100 -7.38 -13.02 -1.57
C ILE A 100 -6.67 -13.98 -0.62
N ALA A 101 -6.16 -13.46 0.51
CA ALA A 101 -5.58 -14.28 1.58
C ALA A 101 -5.66 -13.54 2.92
N GLU A 102 -5.93 -14.27 3.99
CA GLU A 102 -6.09 -13.75 5.36
C GLU A 102 -5.24 -14.53 6.36
N ASN A 103 -5.22 -14.05 7.62
CA ASN A 103 -4.47 -14.65 8.72
C ASN A 103 -2.96 -14.68 8.45
N LEU A 104 -2.49 -13.68 7.73
CA LEU A 104 -1.08 -13.45 7.43
C LEU A 104 -0.52 -12.34 8.33
N HIS A 105 0.79 -12.15 8.28
CA HIS A 105 1.45 -11.03 8.93
C HIS A 105 2.52 -10.43 8.01
N PRO A 106 2.12 -9.86 6.87
CA PRO A 106 3.03 -9.17 5.95
C PRO A 106 3.70 -7.99 6.62
N VAL A 107 4.95 -7.74 6.28
CA VAL A 107 5.75 -6.63 6.84
C VAL A 107 6.38 -5.74 5.78
N SER A 108 6.16 -6.07 4.49
CA SER A 108 6.74 -5.37 3.35
C SER A 108 5.84 -5.50 2.12
N ASN A 109 6.30 -5.01 0.97
CA ASN A 109 5.65 -5.26 -0.30
C ASN A 109 5.48 -6.75 -0.55
N PRO A 110 4.37 -7.20 -1.11
CA PRO A 110 4.30 -8.48 -1.79
C PRO A 110 5.22 -8.46 -3.02
N ALA A 111 5.70 -9.60 -3.45
CA ALA A 111 6.48 -9.75 -4.68
C ALA A 111 5.76 -10.69 -5.65
N LEU A 112 5.92 -10.46 -6.95
CA LEU A 112 5.36 -11.33 -7.99
C LEU A 112 6.49 -11.97 -8.79
N ASP A 113 6.33 -13.25 -9.13
CA ASP A 113 7.19 -13.91 -10.13
C ASP A 113 6.67 -13.65 -11.56
N ALA A 114 7.43 -14.09 -12.56
CA ALA A 114 7.08 -13.92 -13.97
C ALA A 114 5.77 -14.63 -14.37
N ASP A 115 5.35 -15.64 -13.62
CA ASP A 115 4.08 -16.35 -13.82
C ASP A 115 2.90 -15.64 -13.13
N GLY A 116 3.15 -14.53 -12.41
CA GLY A 116 2.14 -13.78 -11.67
C GLY A 116 1.73 -14.42 -10.34
N ASN A 117 2.50 -15.37 -9.81
CA ASN A 117 2.29 -15.84 -8.44
C ASN A 117 2.76 -14.78 -7.45
N ILE A 118 2.03 -14.64 -6.36
CA ILE A 118 2.28 -13.66 -5.32
C ILE A 118 3.03 -14.33 -4.17
N PHE A 119 4.07 -13.66 -3.69
CA PHE A 119 4.83 -14.09 -2.51
C PHE A 119 4.73 -13.03 -1.43
N THR A 120 4.45 -13.48 -0.21
CA THR A 120 4.34 -12.61 0.95
C THR A 120 5.07 -13.18 2.15
N THR A 121 5.80 -12.32 2.86
CA THR A 121 6.52 -12.69 4.08
C THR A 121 5.57 -12.75 5.27
N VAL A 122 5.86 -13.66 6.20
CA VAL A 122 5.26 -13.68 7.53
C VAL A 122 6.38 -13.54 8.55
N SER A 123 6.35 -12.47 9.34
CA SER A 123 7.41 -12.17 10.28
C SER A 123 6.86 -12.00 11.69
N GLY A 124 7.27 -12.88 12.58
CA GLY A 124 7.00 -12.78 14.02
C GLY A 124 7.85 -11.70 14.72
N ALA A 125 7.83 -11.69 16.07
CA ALA A 125 8.76 -10.89 16.86
C ALA A 125 10.22 -11.26 16.52
N ARG A 126 11.18 -10.38 16.82
CA ARG A 126 12.59 -10.64 16.46
C ARG A 126 13.10 -11.93 17.10
N GLY A 127 13.60 -12.85 16.28
CA GLY A 127 14.07 -14.19 16.68
C GLY A 127 12.94 -15.20 16.90
N GLN A 128 11.68 -14.83 16.73
CA GLN A 128 10.56 -15.74 16.83
C GLN A 128 10.45 -16.58 15.55
N LYS A 129 10.44 -17.90 15.71
CA LYS A 129 10.08 -18.83 14.63
C LYS A 129 8.58 -18.74 14.36
N VAL A 130 8.23 -18.71 13.08
CA VAL A 130 6.86 -18.85 12.60
C VAL A 130 6.74 -20.14 11.81
N PRO A 131 5.57 -20.80 11.76
CA PRO A 131 5.41 -22.06 11.04
C PRO A 131 5.73 -21.96 9.55
N VAL A 132 5.37 -20.83 8.94
CA VAL A 132 5.65 -20.53 7.54
C VAL A 132 6.21 -19.12 7.47
N SER A 133 7.35 -18.97 6.83
CA SER A 133 8.05 -17.69 6.69
C SER A 133 7.65 -16.93 5.42
N ILE A 134 7.37 -17.67 4.34
CA ILE A 134 6.90 -17.12 3.07
C ILE A 134 5.79 -18.01 2.53
N TYR A 135 4.68 -17.39 2.17
CA TYR A 135 3.61 -18.04 1.42
C TYR A 135 3.69 -17.68 -0.06
N LYS A 136 3.35 -18.65 -0.91
CA LYS A 136 3.05 -18.48 -2.33
C LYS A 136 1.53 -18.53 -2.51
N ILE A 137 0.97 -17.55 -3.21
CA ILE A 137 -0.43 -17.49 -3.61
C ILE A 137 -0.45 -17.58 -5.15
N ASP A 138 -1.06 -18.62 -5.69
CA ASP A 138 -1.13 -18.82 -7.14
C ASP A 138 -2.20 -17.95 -7.81
N GLN A 139 -2.28 -17.98 -9.13
CA GLN A 139 -3.25 -17.19 -9.93
C GLN A 139 -4.72 -17.52 -9.63
N ASN A 140 -5.00 -18.68 -9.01
CA ASN A 140 -6.34 -19.05 -8.54
C ASN A 140 -6.57 -18.66 -7.07
N TYR A 141 -5.65 -17.84 -6.51
CA TYR A 141 -5.64 -17.41 -5.11
C TYR A 141 -5.52 -18.57 -4.10
N THR A 142 -4.94 -19.70 -4.53
CA THR A 142 -4.61 -20.81 -3.62
C THR A 142 -3.33 -20.49 -2.90
N MET A 143 -3.39 -20.34 -1.57
CA MET A 143 -2.24 -20.07 -0.72
C MET A 143 -1.57 -21.37 -0.26
N LYS A 144 -0.24 -21.46 -0.42
CA LYS A 144 0.58 -22.61 -0.01
C LYS A 144 1.85 -22.14 0.72
N PRO A 145 2.33 -22.89 1.73
CA PRO A 145 3.65 -22.69 2.30
C PRO A 145 4.73 -22.80 1.22
N PHE A 146 5.70 -21.86 1.24
CA PHE A 146 6.82 -21.88 0.30
C PHE A 146 8.17 -21.96 1.02
N VAL A 147 8.38 -21.15 2.07
CA VAL A 147 9.57 -21.23 2.93
C VAL A 147 9.11 -21.34 4.38
N THR A 148 9.68 -22.28 5.15
CA THR A 148 9.18 -22.59 6.51
C THR A 148 10.16 -22.27 7.63
N GLU A 149 11.46 -22.12 7.38
CA GLU A 149 12.46 -22.05 8.47
C GLU A 149 13.24 -20.74 8.54
N MET A 150 12.88 -19.75 7.72
CA MET A 150 13.57 -18.48 7.73
C MET A 150 13.14 -17.61 8.92
N LEU A 151 14.09 -17.08 9.67
CA LEU A 151 13.81 -16.16 10.77
C LEU A 151 13.63 -14.73 10.24
N ASN A 152 12.50 -14.15 10.62
CA ASN A 152 12.18 -12.74 10.36
C ASN A 152 12.46 -12.27 8.91
N PRO A 153 11.92 -12.95 7.87
CA PRO A 153 11.98 -12.44 6.52
C PRO A 153 11.34 -11.05 6.46
N THR A 154 11.88 -10.15 5.65
CA THR A 154 11.36 -8.78 5.56
C THR A 154 10.93 -8.45 4.14
N SER A 155 11.85 -8.36 3.19
CA SER A 155 11.54 -7.98 1.82
C SER A 155 11.92 -9.11 0.86
N ILE A 156 11.19 -9.20 -0.25
CA ILE A 156 11.42 -10.15 -1.34
C ILE A 156 11.70 -9.35 -2.61
N ALA A 157 12.69 -9.78 -3.39
CA ALA A 157 12.93 -9.30 -4.75
C ALA A 157 13.28 -10.48 -5.66
N PHE A 158 12.97 -10.37 -6.93
CA PHE A 158 13.38 -11.31 -7.97
C PHE A 158 14.42 -10.64 -8.86
N ASP A 159 15.43 -11.41 -9.28
CA ASP A 159 16.33 -11.00 -10.34
C ASP A 159 15.71 -11.30 -11.73
N ARG A 160 16.39 -10.91 -12.80
CA ARG A 160 15.91 -11.13 -14.17
C ARG A 160 15.84 -12.61 -14.59
N GLU A 161 16.55 -13.49 -13.88
CA GLU A 161 16.50 -14.94 -14.09
C GLU A 161 15.32 -15.56 -13.35
N GLY A 162 14.58 -14.79 -12.55
CA GLY A 162 13.44 -15.22 -11.74
C GLY A 162 13.86 -15.90 -10.44
N LEU A 163 15.12 -15.73 -10.00
CA LEU A 163 15.56 -16.21 -8.70
C LEU A 163 15.10 -15.26 -7.60
N MET A 164 14.59 -15.83 -6.52
CA MET A 164 14.09 -15.07 -5.37
C MET A 164 15.22 -14.73 -4.41
N TYR A 165 15.22 -13.48 -3.93
CA TYR A 165 16.08 -13.01 -2.85
C TYR A 165 15.23 -12.48 -1.70
N VAL A 166 15.65 -12.77 -0.46
CA VAL A 166 14.90 -12.41 0.74
C VAL A 166 15.85 -11.87 1.80
N SER A 167 15.56 -10.70 2.33
CA SER A 167 16.29 -10.15 3.46
C SER A 167 15.78 -10.69 4.79
N SER A 168 16.69 -10.96 5.72
CA SER A 168 16.39 -11.34 7.10
C SER A 168 16.85 -10.25 8.06
N ARG A 169 15.91 -9.68 8.80
CA ARG A 169 16.22 -8.70 9.85
C ARG A 169 16.77 -9.33 11.13
N TYR A 170 16.79 -10.65 11.23
CA TYR A 170 17.29 -11.37 12.39
C TYR A 170 18.83 -11.39 12.42
N ASP A 171 19.44 -11.77 11.32
CA ASP A 171 20.87 -12.02 11.18
C ASP A 171 21.59 -11.07 10.19
N GLY A 172 20.85 -10.19 9.52
CA GLY A 172 21.41 -9.25 8.56
C GLY A 172 21.88 -9.90 7.25
N THR A 173 21.30 -11.07 6.92
CA THR A 173 21.64 -11.84 5.73
C THR A 173 20.60 -11.62 4.64
N VAL A 174 21.02 -11.55 3.38
CA VAL A 174 20.16 -11.77 2.24
C VAL A 174 20.33 -13.22 1.80
N TYR A 175 19.22 -13.92 1.71
CA TYR A 175 19.16 -15.31 1.24
C TYR A 175 18.70 -15.35 -0.21
N ARG A 176 19.28 -16.25 -1.00
CA ARG A 176 18.74 -16.67 -2.28
C ARG A 176 17.89 -17.92 -2.04
N VAL A 177 16.69 -17.93 -2.60
CA VAL A 177 15.70 -19.00 -2.44
C VAL A 177 15.49 -19.67 -3.79
N ALA A 178 15.75 -20.97 -3.87
CA ALA A 178 15.51 -21.77 -5.05
C ALA A 178 13.99 -22.00 -5.28
N PRO A 179 13.55 -22.41 -6.49
CA PRO A 179 12.15 -22.69 -6.81
C PRO A 179 11.49 -23.76 -5.92
N ASN A 180 12.27 -24.63 -5.31
CA ASN A 180 11.80 -25.63 -4.34
C ASN A 180 11.76 -25.14 -2.88
N GLY A 181 12.03 -23.84 -2.62
CA GLY A 181 12.05 -23.24 -1.29
C GLY A 181 13.37 -23.42 -0.53
N THR A 182 14.39 -24.09 -1.09
CA THR A 182 15.70 -24.22 -0.44
C THR A 182 16.44 -22.90 -0.42
N MET A 183 16.96 -22.53 0.75
CA MET A 183 17.66 -21.27 0.98
C MET A 183 19.18 -21.47 1.00
N SER A 184 19.91 -20.47 0.50
CA SER A 184 21.36 -20.32 0.65
C SER A 184 21.72 -18.87 0.94
N ALA A 185 22.69 -18.63 1.82
CA ALA A 185 23.18 -17.27 2.07
C ALA A 185 23.78 -16.67 0.78
N TYR A 186 23.34 -15.47 0.44
CA TYR A 186 23.82 -14.71 -0.71
C TYR A 186 24.81 -13.63 -0.29
N ALA A 187 24.46 -12.83 0.71
CA ALA A 187 25.30 -11.79 1.28
C ALA A 187 24.99 -11.64 2.77
N GLU A 188 26.00 -11.35 3.58
CA GLU A 188 25.92 -11.29 5.04
C GLU A 188 26.52 -9.98 5.57
N GLY A 189 26.27 -9.69 6.84
CA GLY A 189 26.91 -8.56 7.53
C GLY A 189 26.21 -7.20 7.35
N MET A 190 24.96 -7.17 6.90
CA MET A 190 24.23 -5.93 6.64
C MET A 190 23.38 -5.45 7.83
N GLY A 191 23.83 -5.68 9.07
CA GLY A 191 23.16 -5.19 10.27
C GLY A 191 21.75 -5.74 10.43
N ILE A 192 20.73 -4.90 10.30
CA ILE A 192 19.31 -5.27 10.32
C ILE A 192 18.77 -5.10 8.91
N ALA A 193 19.05 -6.07 8.03
CA ALA A 193 18.62 -6.04 6.64
C ALA A 193 17.09 -6.01 6.51
N THR A 194 16.58 -5.03 5.76
CA THR A 194 15.14 -4.79 5.60
C THR A 194 14.74 -4.76 4.13
N GLY A 195 14.44 -3.62 3.53
CA GLY A 195 14.06 -3.52 2.12
C GLY A 195 15.19 -3.92 1.18
N ILE A 196 14.84 -4.59 0.09
CA ILE A 196 15.78 -4.95 -0.98
C ILE A 196 15.18 -4.60 -2.34
N ALA A 197 16.04 -4.22 -3.30
CA ALA A 197 15.65 -3.98 -4.69
C ALA A 197 16.85 -4.19 -5.62
N PHE A 198 16.60 -4.68 -6.84
CA PHE A 198 17.59 -4.76 -7.90
C PHE A 198 17.59 -3.51 -8.77
N ASP A 199 18.76 -3.07 -9.22
CA ASP A 199 18.88 -2.11 -10.32
C ASP A 199 18.84 -2.82 -11.69
N LYS A 200 18.90 -2.02 -12.76
CA LYS A 200 18.89 -2.55 -14.13
C LYS A 200 20.16 -3.32 -14.49
N GLU A 201 21.24 -3.11 -13.77
CA GLU A 201 22.52 -3.78 -13.92
C GLU A 201 22.63 -5.05 -13.05
N GLU A 202 21.53 -5.48 -12.39
CA GLU A 202 21.48 -6.65 -11.50
C GLU A 202 22.35 -6.49 -10.23
N ASN A 203 22.61 -5.27 -9.77
CA ASN A 203 23.13 -5.05 -8.44
C ASN A 203 21.97 -5.06 -7.43
N LEU A 204 22.16 -5.70 -6.30
CA LEU A 204 21.16 -5.72 -5.24
C LEU A 204 21.43 -4.62 -4.22
N TYR A 205 20.41 -3.83 -3.90
CA TYR A 205 20.48 -2.82 -2.87
C TYR A 205 19.73 -3.29 -1.63
N VAL A 206 20.31 -3.04 -0.45
CA VAL A 206 19.80 -3.48 0.84
C VAL A 206 19.77 -2.32 1.82
N GLY A 207 18.61 -2.05 2.40
CA GLY A 207 18.47 -1.08 3.46
C GLY A 207 18.73 -1.71 4.83
N ASP A 208 19.72 -1.23 5.55
CA ASP A 208 19.93 -1.52 6.96
C ASP A 208 19.18 -0.50 7.81
N ARG A 209 18.44 -0.96 8.77
CA ARG A 209 17.62 -0.14 9.67
C ARG A 209 18.40 0.95 10.41
N SER A 210 19.72 0.82 10.58
CA SER A 210 20.58 1.83 11.17
C SER A 210 20.81 3.08 10.31
N GLY A 211 20.38 3.03 9.03
CA GLY A 211 20.48 4.15 8.08
C GLY A 211 21.39 3.88 6.89
N THR A 212 22.06 2.74 6.82
CA THR A 212 22.95 2.42 5.71
C THR A 212 22.17 1.78 4.57
N ILE A 213 22.38 2.26 3.36
CA ILE A 213 21.96 1.57 2.12
C ILE A 213 23.20 0.94 1.52
N PHE A 214 23.22 -0.39 1.48
CA PHE A 214 24.29 -1.17 0.85
C PHE A 214 23.98 -1.42 -0.62
N LYS A 215 25.02 -1.48 -1.45
CA LYS A 215 25.00 -2.00 -2.81
C LYS A 215 25.83 -3.28 -2.84
N ILE A 216 25.24 -4.36 -3.32
CA ILE A 216 25.90 -5.64 -3.56
C ILE A 216 26.03 -5.81 -5.06
N ALA A 217 27.25 -5.75 -5.56
CA ALA A 217 27.53 -5.93 -6.99
C ALA A 217 27.34 -7.39 -7.42
N ARG A 218 27.26 -7.65 -8.71
CA ARG A 218 27.07 -9.01 -9.27
C ARG A 218 28.18 -9.99 -8.86
N ASP A 219 29.39 -9.50 -8.61
CA ASP A 219 30.52 -10.28 -8.09
C ASP A 219 30.48 -10.45 -6.57
N ARG A 220 29.41 -10.02 -5.92
CA ARG A 220 29.13 -10.03 -4.48
C ARG A 220 30.00 -9.09 -3.64
N GLN A 221 30.72 -8.14 -4.24
CA GLN A 221 31.34 -7.08 -3.46
C GLN A 221 30.26 -6.17 -2.84
N ILE A 222 30.44 -5.84 -1.56
CA ILE A 222 29.47 -5.03 -0.80
C ILE A 222 30.07 -3.65 -0.58
N PHE A 223 29.29 -2.62 -0.93
CA PHE A 223 29.65 -1.21 -0.78
C PHE A 223 28.59 -0.47 0.04
N VAL A 224 29.01 0.55 0.79
CA VAL A 224 28.07 1.54 1.30
C VAL A 224 27.72 2.46 0.15
N PHE A 225 26.45 2.49 -0.23
CA PHE A 225 25.95 3.31 -1.34
C PHE A 225 25.48 4.68 -0.86
N ALA A 226 24.74 4.72 0.25
CA ALA A 226 24.24 5.96 0.84
C ALA A 226 24.01 5.79 2.35
N THR A 227 23.87 6.90 3.06
CA THR A 227 23.52 6.92 4.48
C THR A 227 22.32 7.84 4.69
N LEU A 228 21.33 7.36 5.43
CA LEU A 228 20.09 8.03 5.78
C LEU A 228 19.96 8.14 7.31
N GLU A 229 18.93 8.83 7.79
CA GLU A 229 18.53 8.76 9.20
C GLU A 229 18.02 7.35 9.53
N ALA A 230 18.35 6.84 10.72
CA ALA A 230 17.91 5.52 11.17
C ALA A 230 16.38 5.38 11.17
N SER A 231 15.87 4.26 10.68
CA SER A 231 14.43 3.99 10.69
C SER A 231 14.01 3.27 11.98
N VAL A 232 12.82 3.60 12.50
CA VAL A 232 12.22 2.88 13.64
C VAL A 232 11.57 1.55 13.21
N SER A 233 11.44 1.31 11.89
CA SER A 233 10.89 0.10 11.30
C SER A 233 11.77 -0.36 10.13
N ALA A 234 11.19 -1.01 9.12
CA ALA A 234 11.89 -1.40 7.91
C ALA A 234 12.08 -0.19 6.97
N TYR A 235 13.19 -0.16 6.24
CA TYR A 235 13.27 0.57 4.99
C TYR A 235 12.57 -0.22 3.88
N HIS A 236 12.01 0.50 2.92
CA HIS A 236 11.47 -0.06 1.68
C HIS A 236 12.11 0.67 0.52
N LEU A 237 12.44 -0.07 -0.52
CA LEU A 237 13.25 0.37 -1.64
C LEU A 237 12.50 0.11 -2.96
N ALA A 238 12.57 1.07 -3.89
CA ALA A 238 12.14 0.88 -5.28
C ALA A 238 12.95 1.78 -6.21
N PHE A 239 13.27 1.29 -7.39
CA PHE A 239 13.91 2.08 -8.45
C PHE A 239 12.86 2.72 -9.34
N ASP A 240 13.13 3.95 -9.79
CA ASP A 240 12.40 4.56 -10.89
C ASP A 240 12.93 4.07 -12.26
N ALA A 241 12.25 4.43 -13.34
CA ALA A 241 12.65 4.07 -14.70
C ALA A 241 14.03 4.66 -15.12
N HIS A 242 14.54 5.65 -14.38
CA HIS A 242 15.80 6.35 -14.65
C HIS A 242 16.98 5.82 -13.83
N GLY A 243 16.75 4.82 -12.96
CA GLY A 243 17.78 4.21 -12.11
C GLY A 243 18.06 4.98 -10.81
N SER A 244 17.20 5.92 -10.43
CA SER A 244 17.25 6.51 -9.08
C SER A 244 16.56 5.59 -8.08
N LEU A 245 17.17 5.41 -6.91
CA LEU A 245 16.61 4.62 -5.82
C LEU A 245 15.74 5.51 -4.92
N PHE A 246 14.50 5.10 -4.69
CA PHE A 246 13.60 5.74 -3.74
C PHE A 246 13.49 4.90 -2.49
N VAL A 247 13.57 5.57 -1.33
CA VAL A 247 13.59 4.92 -0.03
C VAL A 247 12.55 5.57 0.88
N THR A 248 11.74 4.71 1.49
CA THR A 248 10.85 5.06 2.59
C THR A 248 11.27 4.31 3.85
N GLY A 249 10.97 4.88 5.00
CA GLY A 249 11.18 4.25 6.29
C GLY A 249 10.70 5.20 7.37
N PRO A 250 9.78 4.75 8.25
CA PRO A 250 9.28 5.62 9.31
C PRO A 250 10.41 5.94 10.31
N THR A 251 10.50 7.22 10.67
CA THR A 251 11.41 7.74 11.73
C THR A 251 10.61 8.03 13.00
N ILE A 252 11.22 8.72 13.96
CA ILE A 252 10.49 9.25 15.12
C ILE A 252 9.70 10.51 14.78
N SER A 253 9.81 11.03 13.56
CA SER A 253 9.06 12.18 13.06
C SER A 253 7.60 11.82 12.79
N SER A 254 6.72 12.82 12.88
CA SER A 254 5.32 12.70 12.43
C SER A 254 5.16 13.04 10.94
N PHE A 255 6.21 13.56 10.29
CA PHE A 255 6.23 13.99 8.89
C PHE A 255 7.43 13.38 8.18
N ASP A 256 7.33 12.09 7.93
CA ASP A 256 8.38 11.32 7.28
C ASP A 256 8.54 11.71 5.81
N CYS A 257 9.73 11.39 5.29
CA CYS A 257 10.13 11.69 3.91
C CYS A 257 10.11 10.44 3.04
N VAL A 258 9.96 10.66 1.74
CA VAL A 258 10.49 9.79 0.70
C VAL A 258 11.85 10.37 0.27
N HIS A 259 12.90 9.59 0.42
CA HIS A 259 14.23 9.95 -0.06
C HIS A 259 14.42 9.47 -1.50
N LYS A 260 15.11 10.29 -2.29
CA LYS A 260 15.62 9.93 -3.61
C LYS A 260 17.13 9.89 -3.54
N ILE A 261 17.73 8.79 -4.01
CA ILE A 261 19.17 8.60 -4.10
C ILE A 261 19.53 8.46 -5.57
N ASP A 262 20.37 9.31 -6.08
CA ASP A 262 20.79 9.27 -7.47
C ASP A 262 21.78 8.11 -7.73
N VAL A 263 22.17 7.91 -8.99
CA VAL A 263 23.07 6.83 -9.42
C VAL A 263 24.49 6.94 -8.80
N HIS A 264 24.82 8.09 -8.22
CA HIS A 264 26.11 8.35 -7.55
C HIS A 264 26.02 8.23 -6.02
N GLY A 265 24.84 7.90 -5.47
CA GLY A 265 24.61 7.78 -4.04
C GLY A 265 24.25 9.10 -3.32
N SER A 266 24.02 10.19 -4.08
CA SER A 266 23.64 11.48 -3.50
C SER A 266 22.18 11.46 -3.04
N VAL A 267 21.95 11.75 -1.78
CA VAL A 267 20.63 11.72 -1.15
C VAL A 267 19.93 13.07 -1.26
N SER A 268 18.67 13.07 -1.63
CA SER A 268 17.78 14.23 -1.62
C SER A 268 16.40 13.85 -1.08
N THR A 269 15.64 14.84 -0.62
CA THR A 269 14.22 14.63 -0.25
C THR A 269 13.37 14.78 -1.50
N PHE A 270 12.65 13.73 -1.88
CA PHE A 270 11.68 13.77 -2.96
C PHE A 270 10.32 14.33 -2.51
N PHE A 271 9.83 13.85 -1.37
CA PHE A 271 8.56 14.28 -0.78
C PHE A 271 8.64 14.26 0.75
N ARG A 272 7.94 15.18 1.41
CA ARG A 272 7.82 15.25 2.88
C ARG A 272 6.36 15.45 3.27
N GLY A 273 5.95 14.83 4.38
CA GLY A 273 4.62 15.01 4.95
C GLY A 273 3.79 13.73 5.01
N LEU A 274 4.41 12.57 4.82
CA LEU A 274 3.76 11.29 5.02
C LEU A 274 3.81 10.88 6.50
N GLY A 275 2.77 10.21 6.96
CA GLY A 275 2.79 9.52 8.24
C GLY A 275 3.12 8.04 8.04
N ARG A 276 4.22 7.58 8.67
CA ARG A 276 4.69 6.18 8.64
C ARG A 276 4.73 5.56 7.24
N PRO A 277 5.47 6.13 6.30
CA PRO A 277 5.60 5.56 4.96
C PRO A 277 6.27 4.18 5.05
N GLN A 278 5.73 3.24 4.28
CA GLN A 278 6.19 1.86 4.19
C GLN A 278 6.42 1.48 2.73
N GLY A 279 5.92 0.32 2.28
CA GLY A 279 6.11 -0.16 0.94
C GLY A 279 5.75 0.84 -0.16
N LEU A 280 6.51 0.80 -1.25
CA LEU A 280 6.39 1.73 -2.37
C LEU A 280 6.60 1.01 -3.71
N ALA A 281 5.98 1.56 -4.76
CA ALA A 281 6.12 1.08 -6.13
C ALA A 281 5.84 2.21 -7.12
N PHE A 282 6.39 2.12 -8.33
CA PHE A 282 6.19 3.09 -9.41
C PHE A 282 5.21 2.58 -10.47
N ASP A 283 4.48 3.49 -11.09
CA ASP A 283 3.79 3.23 -12.35
C ASP A 283 4.70 3.59 -13.55
N VAL A 284 4.29 3.21 -14.77
CA VAL A 284 5.03 3.51 -16.01
C VAL A 284 5.09 5.01 -16.34
N ASN A 285 4.26 5.84 -15.71
CA ASN A 285 4.25 7.30 -15.88
C ASN A 285 5.18 8.00 -14.88
N GLY A 286 5.89 7.25 -14.03
CA GLY A 286 6.79 7.78 -13.00
C GLY A 286 6.09 8.30 -11.75
N ASN A 287 4.80 8.01 -11.56
CA ASN A 287 4.16 8.30 -10.28
C ASN A 287 4.58 7.25 -9.24
N LEU A 288 4.88 7.72 -8.04
CA LEU A 288 5.21 6.88 -6.90
C LEU A 288 3.96 6.62 -6.05
N TYR A 289 3.73 5.38 -5.69
CA TYR A 289 2.66 4.94 -4.79
C TYR A 289 3.28 4.44 -3.50
N VAL A 290 2.81 4.93 -2.35
CA VAL A 290 3.37 4.63 -1.03
C VAL A 290 2.27 4.22 -0.07
N ALA A 291 2.45 3.11 0.64
CA ALA A 291 1.60 2.75 1.77
C ALA A 291 1.91 3.68 2.94
N ALA A 292 1.02 4.64 3.23
CA ALA A 292 1.28 5.72 4.19
C ALA A 292 -0.01 6.38 4.68
N SER A 293 0.13 7.37 5.57
CA SER A 293 -0.93 8.35 5.85
C SER A 293 -0.60 9.68 5.19
N LEU A 294 -1.63 10.32 4.64
CA LEU A 294 -1.59 11.70 4.13
C LEU A 294 -2.70 12.50 4.80
N ALA A 295 -2.35 13.62 5.46
CA ALA A 295 -3.31 14.48 6.18
C ALA A 295 -4.24 13.69 7.13
N GLY A 296 -3.72 12.67 7.83
CA GLY A 296 -4.46 11.82 8.76
C GLY A 296 -5.25 10.68 8.12
N GLN A 297 -5.39 10.62 6.81
CA GLN A 297 -6.05 9.54 6.09
C GLN A 297 -5.03 8.45 5.72
N ARG A 298 -5.38 7.18 5.95
CA ARG A 298 -4.50 6.02 5.72
C ARG A 298 -4.84 5.31 4.42
N GLY A 299 -3.81 4.88 3.69
CA GLY A 299 -4.03 4.15 2.47
C GLY A 299 -2.79 4.06 1.58
N ILE A 300 -3.02 4.01 0.27
CA ILE A 300 -1.98 4.21 -0.73
C ILE A 300 -2.02 5.66 -1.19
N VAL A 301 -0.90 6.34 -1.02
CA VAL A 301 -0.70 7.74 -1.44
C VAL A 301 0.07 7.74 -2.76
N LYS A 302 -0.50 8.35 -3.78
CA LYS A 302 0.19 8.63 -5.05
C LYS A 302 0.93 9.96 -4.93
N ILE A 303 2.17 9.98 -5.38
CA ILE A 303 2.99 11.19 -5.48
C ILE A 303 3.46 11.31 -6.93
N THR A 304 3.08 12.39 -7.58
CA THR A 304 3.48 12.64 -8.97
C THR A 304 4.94 13.11 -9.06
N PRO A 305 5.60 13.05 -10.24
CA PRO A 305 6.98 13.52 -10.40
C PRO A 305 7.18 14.99 -10.02
N ASP A 306 6.14 15.83 -10.11
CA ASP A 306 6.15 17.24 -9.69
C ASP A 306 5.83 17.43 -8.19
N GLY A 307 5.75 16.34 -7.42
CA GLY A 307 5.60 16.38 -5.96
C GLY A 307 4.17 16.62 -5.45
N LYS A 308 3.13 16.47 -6.29
CA LYS A 308 1.74 16.52 -5.82
C LYS A 308 1.35 15.16 -5.24
N ALA A 309 0.74 15.19 -4.06
CA ALA A 309 0.32 13.97 -3.37
C ALA A 309 -1.20 13.91 -3.20
N ALA A 310 -1.77 12.71 -3.39
CA ALA A 310 -3.18 12.42 -3.16
C ALA A 310 -3.36 10.99 -2.61
N LEU A 311 -4.38 10.79 -1.78
CA LEU A 311 -4.81 9.45 -1.39
C LEU A 311 -5.56 8.81 -2.56
N GLU A 312 -5.08 7.67 -3.04
CA GLU A 312 -5.69 6.94 -4.18
C GLU A 312 -6.47 5.70 -3.74
N VAL A 313 -6.03 5.04 -2.66
CA VAL A 313 -6.75 3.91 -2.06
C VAL A 313 -6.91 4.17 -0.59
N SER A 314 -8.13 4.12 -0.09
CA SER A 314 -8.39 4.19 1.35
C SER A 314 -8.31 2.82 1.99
N GLY A 315 -7.62 2.69 3.11
CA GLY A 315 -7.51 1.44 3.86
C GLY A 315 -6.55 1.54 5.03
N SER A 316 -6.86 0.87 6.12
CA SER A 316 -5.99 0.80 7.29
C SER A 316 -5.07 -0.42 7.24
N GLY A 317 -3.93 -0.33 7.95
CA GLY A 317 -3.01 -1.47 8.10
C GLY A 317 -2.17 -1.79 6.86
N LEU A 318 -2.24 -1.01 5.78
CA LEU A 318 -1.42 -1.20 4.60
C LEU A 318 0.06 -1.09 4.95
N VAL A 319 0.84 -2.09 4.51
CA VAL A 319 2.29 -2.20 4.70
C VAL A 319 3.05 -2.20 3.37
N GLY A 320 2.36 -2.49 2.26
CA GLY A 320 2.99 -2.51 0.95
C GLY A 320 2.04 -2.75 -0.20
N LEU A 321 2.59 -2.61 -1.40
CA LEU A 321 1.90 -2.87 -2.66
C LEU A 321 2.91 -3.38 -3.70
N ALA A 322 2.40 -4.11 -4.68
CA ALA A 322 3.08 -4.43 -5.92
C ALA A 322 2.09 -4.29 -7.08
N PHE A 323 2.52 -3.72 -8.17
CA PHE A 323 1.72 -3.77 -9.39
C PHE A 323 1.74 -5.18 -9.97
N ALA A 324 0.65 -5.56 -10.59
CA ALA A 324 0.47 -6.88 -11.19
C ALA A 324 0.02 -6.75 -12.66
N PRO A 325 0.23 -7.78 -13.48
CA PRO A 325 -0.27 -7.80 -14.86
C PRO A 325 -1.77 -7.49 -14.93
N GLY A 326 -2.24 -6.98 -16.07
CA GLY A 326 -3.65 -6.68 -16.28
C GLY A 326 -4.10 -5.38 -15.61
N ARG A 327 -3.20 -4.44 -15.34
CA ARG A 327 -3.49 -3.13 -14.72
C ARG A 327 -4.16 -3.29 -13.36
N SER A 328 -3.58 -4.11 -12.53
CA SER A 328 -4.03 -4.39 -11.17
C SER A 328 -2.89 -4.20 -10.16
N ALA A 329 -3.22 -4.24 -8.89
CA ALA A 329 -2.25 -4.20 -7.81
C ALA A 329 -2.57 -5.22 -6.74
N ILE A 330 -1.52 -5.76 -6.14
CA ILE A 330 -1.58 -6.57 -4.93
C ILE A 330 -1.22 -5.69 -3.76
N LEU A 331 -2.13 -5.58 -2.81
CA LEU A 331 -1.99 -4.74 -1.62
C LEU A 331 -1.83 -5.63 -0.39
N ALA A 332 -0.78 -5.42 0.39
CA ALA A 332 -0.57 -6.13 1.64
C ALA A 332 -0.95 -5.25 2.83
N THR A 333 -1.79 -5.77 3.69
CA THR A 333 -2.02 -5.22 5.03
C THR A 333 -1.26 -6.05 6.07
N ASN A 334 -1.25 -5.61 7.32
CA ASN A 334 -0.65 -6.38 8.41
C ASN A 334 -1.39 -7.69 8.76
N THR A 335 -2.48 -8.03 8.09
CA THR A 335 -3.29 -9.24 8.35
C THR A 335 -3.72 -9.99 7.10
N ALA A 336 -3.63 -9.38 5.92
CA ALA A 336 -4.22 -9.91 4.70
C ALA A 336 -3.51 -9.41 3.44
N VAL A 337 -3.78 -10.09 2.33
CA VAL A 337 -3.40 -9.68 0.98
C VAL A 337 -4.67 -9.48 0.17
N HIS A 338 -4.70 -8.40 -0.61
CA HIS A 338 -5.85 -8.00 -1.42
C HIS A 338 -5.44 -7.79 -2.87
N HIS A 339 -6.36 -8.08 -3.80
CA HIS A 339 -6.23 -7.76 -5.21
C HIS A 339 -7.13 -6.58 -5.56
N LEU A 340 -6.58 -5.56 -6.19
CA LEU A 340 -7.30 -4.38 -6.67
C LEU A 340 -7.19 -4.28 -8.19
N ALA A 341 -8.32 -4.38 -8.90
CA ALA A 341 -8.41 -3.97 -10.29
C ALA A 341 -8.35 -2.43 -10.33
N TRP A 342 -7.24 -1.86 -10.82
CA TRP A 342 -6.96 -0.43 -10.58
C TRP A 342 -6.79 0.39 -11.85
N ASN A 343 -6.76 -0.26 -12.99
CA ASN A 343 -6.53 0.35 -14.30
C ASN A 343 -5.24 1.20 -14.39
N ILE A 344 -4.24 0.89 -13.58
CA ILE A 344 -2.91 1.51 -13.54
C ILE A 344 -1.89 0.47 -14.00
N GLU A 345 -1.00 0.89 -14.91
CA GLU A 345 0.10 0.07 -15.40
C GLU A 345 1.34 0.33 -14.56
N GLY A 346 1.80 -0.69 -13.85
CA GLY A 346 2.97 -0.61 -12.99
C GLY A 346 4.28 -0.68 -13.76
N LEU A 347 5.33 -0.09 -13.21
CA LEU A 347 6.71 -0.34 -13.60
C LEU A 347 7.12 -1.68 -12.98
N LEU A 348 7.17 -2.74 -13.80
CA LEU A 348 7.49 -4.12 -13.40
C LEU A 348 8.98 -4.42 -13.56
#